data_f3db4bd822efb93d2f9665071db28e07
#
_entry.id   f3db4bd822efb93d2f9665071db28e07
#
_cell.length_a   1.000
_cell.length_b   1.000
_cell.length_c   1.000
_cell.angle_alpha   90.00
_cell.angle_beta   90.00
_cell.angle_gamma   90.00
#
_symmetry.space_group_name_H-M   'P 1'
#
loop_
_entity.id
_entity.type
_entity.pdbx_description
1 polymer ?
#
loop_
_entity_poly.entity_id
_entity_poly.type
_entity_poly.pdbx_seq_one_letter_code
_entity_poly.pdbx_strand_id
1 'polypeptide(L)'
;MASKVKKSLNLITNYFYYTAKPVWLNPISVARSINDIYCRKLVEKKYKKLFFLLNDLVQKSNSTGCEYSDYLNLYKLIRTGNYRQILECGSGVSSAVIALAIKENINEGLGKSHLTSMEESEFYFKQIESIFPKNLKEFVSFVCSARQEKMFGDHLGCFYESVPDHEYDFIYIDGPTDRKEWNNKNTPKCFNADVLMVRKSKNFVAVLDQRIWTLRALRALAPEFQFDYHPVGKFGKIKG
;
A
#
# COMPACT_ATOMS: atom_id res chain seq x y z
N MET A 1 -7.66 -30.97 -16.35
CA MET A 1 -7.45 -30.65 -14.92
C MET A 1 -6.09 -31.09 -14.39
N ALA A 2 -5.61 -32.28 -14.66
CA ALA A 2 -4.32 -32.79 -14.14
C ALA A 2 -3.06 -31.99 -14.53
N SER A 3 -2.99 -31.37 -15.71
CA SER A 3 -1.80 -30.60 -16.14
C SER A 3 -1.63 -29.28 -15.40
N LYS A 4 -2.72 -28.63 -14.95
CA LYS A 4 -2.68 -27.37 -14.17
C LYS A 4 -2.23 -27.58 -12.74
N VAL A 5 -2.62 -28.71 -12.13
CA VAL A 5 -2.18 -29.09 -10.79
C VAL A 5 -0.69 -29.40 -10.77
N LYS A 6 -0.20 -30.12 -11.82
CA LYS A 6 1.22 -30.45 -11.97
C LYS A 6 2.12 -29.20 -12.14
N LYS A 7 1.63 -28.17 -12.84
CA LYS A 7 2.34 -26.88 -12.98
C LYS A 7 2.41 -26.09 -11.65
N SER A 8 1.35 -26.12 -10.85
CA SER A 8 1.33 -25.49 -9.53
C SER A 8 2.20 -26.22 -8.51
N LEU A 9 2.24 -27.57 -8.56
CA LEU A 9 3.15 -28.36 -7.73
C LEU A 9 4.62 -28.11 -8.11
N ASN A 10 4.95 -27.99 -9.39
CA ASN A 10 6.33 -27.70 -9.84
C ASN A 10 6.78 -26.28 -9.44
N LEU A 11 5.88 -25.30 -9.37
CA LEU A 11 6.21 -23.97 -8.84
C LEU A 11 6.49 -24.03 -7.33
N ILE A 12 5.72 -24.81 -6.59
CA ILE A 12 5.92 -25.03 -5.16
C ILE A 12 7.23 -25.78 -4.92
N THR A 13 7.50 -26.86 -5.64
CA THR A 13 8.74 -27.64 -5.51
C THR A 13 9.97 -26.85 -5.94
N ASN A 14 9.92 -26.02 -6.99
CA ASN A 14 11.03 -25.13 -7.35
C ASN A 14 11.31 -24.07 -6.28
N TYR A 15 10.28 -23.48 -5.68
CA TYR A 15 10.45 -22.57 -4.56
C TYR A 15 11.17 -23.24 -3.37
N PHE A 16 10.85 -24.51 -3.08
CA PHE A 16 11.51 -25.31 -2.05
C PHE A 16 12.97 -25.68 -2.38
N TYR A 17 13.29 -25.88 -3.64
CA TYR A 17 14.62 -26.33 -4.06
C TYR A 17 15.68 -25.23 -4.06
N TYR A 18 15.26 -23.97 -4.28
CA TYR A 18 16.17 -22.82 -4.33
C TYR A 18 16.41 -22.14 -2.99
N THR A 19 15.64 -22.46 -1.97
CA THR A 19 15.86 -21.97 -0.58
C THR A 19 16.50 -23.06 0.28
N ALA A 20 17.74 -23.43 -0.03
CA ALA A 20 18.52 -24.45 0.69
C ALA A 20 18.99 -24.03 2.09
N LYS A 21 18.11 -23.43 2.87
CA LYS A 21 18.16 -23.44 4.33
C LYS A 21 16.88 -24.12 4.80
N PRO A 22 16.91 -25.00 5.83
CA PRO A 22 15.69 -25.49 6.45
C PRO A 22 15.03 -24.34 7.21
N VAL A 23 14.46 -23.42 6.47
CA VAL A 23 13.47 -22.51 7.02
C VAL A 23 12.30 -23.42 7.31
N TRP A 24 12.03 -23.67 8.56
CA TRP A 24 10.76 -24.21 9.03
C TRP A 24 9.70 -23.44 8.29
N LEU A 25 8.98 -24.09 7.38
CA LEU A 25 8.00 -23.46 6.52
C LEU A 25 7.02 -22.75 7.42
N ASN A 26 7.20 -21.44 7.52
CA ASN A 26 6.25 -20.64 8.27
C ASN A 26 4.90 -20.74 7.53
N PRO A 27 3.88 -21.40 8.11
CA PRO A 27 2.61 -21.65 7.46
C PRO A 27 1.98 -20.36 6.90
N ILE A 28 2.27 -19.24 7.55
CA ILE A 28 1.81 -17.91 7.12
C ILE A 28 2.50 -17.50 5.80
N SER A 29 3.79 -17.75 5.64
CA SER A 29 4.50 -17.43 4.40
C SER A 29 3.98 -18.24 3.21
N VAL A 30 3.67 -19.52 3.43
CA VAL A 30 3.06 -20.38 2.42
C VAL A 30 1.66 -19.88 2.06
N ALA A 31 0.83 -19.56 3.06
CA ALA A 31 -0.49 -19.03 2.86
C ALA A 31 -0.47 -17.71 2.09
N ARG A 32 0.50 -16.83 2.34
CA ARG A 32 0.72 -15.58 1.59
C ARG A 32 1.00 -15.84 0.12
N SER A 33 1.96 -16.72 -0.19
CA SER A 33 2.30 -17.06 -1.57
C SER A 33 1.11 -17.66 -2.33
N ILE A 34 0.35 -18.54 -1.68
CA ILE A 34 -0.87 -19.11 -2.25
C ILE A 34 -1.92 -18.01 -2.49
N ASN A 35 -2.11 -17.12 -1.52
CA ASN A 35 -3.03 -15.99 -1.63
C ASN A 35 -2.66 -15.08 -2.79
N ASP A 36 -1.38 -14.75 -2.95
CA ASP A 36 -0.93 -13.88 -4.04
C ASP A 36 -1.15 -14.53 -5.43
N ILE A 37 -0.82 -15.81 -5.59
CA ILE A 37 -1.11 -16.57 -6.81
C ILE A 37 -2.62 -16.59 -7.11
N TYR A 38 -3.45 -16.78 -6.09
CA TYR A 38 -4.91 -16.73 -6.22
C TYR A 38 -5.38 -15.34 -6.64
N CYS A 39 -4.90 -14.29 -5.98
CA CYS A 39 -5.24 -12.89 -6.30
C CYS A 39 -4.82 -12.52 -7.72
N ARG A 40 -3.62 -12.91 -8.17
CA ARG A 40 -3.17 -12.72 -9.55
C ARG A 40 -4.15 -13.31 -10.57
N LYS A 41 -4.55 -14.57 -10.39
CA LYS A 41 -5.52 -15.23 -11.28
C LYS A 41 -6.89 -14.55 -11.24
N LEU A 42 -7.30 -14.09 -10.06
CA LEU A 42 -8.57 -13.38 -9.88
C LEU A 42 -8.55 -12.03 -10.61
N VAL A 43 -7.45 -11.26 -10.50
CA VAL A 43 -7.24 -10.01 -11.20
C VAL A 43 -7.25 -10.24 -12.72
N GLU A 44 -6.49 -11.22 -13.20
CA GLU A 44 -6.45 -11.59 -14.62
C GLU A 44 -7.84 -11.95 -15.17
N LYS A 45 -8.65 -12.68 -14.40
CA LYS A 45 -9.95 -13.19 -14.87
C LYS A 45 -11.06 -12.15 -14.73
N LYS A 46 -11.16 -11.45 -13.58
CA LYS A 46 -12.33 -10.63 -13.23
C LYS A 46 -12.07 -9.12 -13.29
N TYR A 47 -10.81 -8.67 -13.12
CA TYR A 47 -10.46 -7.26 -13.03
C TYR A 47 -9.53 -6.87 -14.18
N LYS A 48 -10.00 -6.99 -15.42
CA LYS A 48 -9.19 -6.83 -16.65
C LYS A 48 -8.46 -5.49 -16.71
N LYS A 49 -9.12 -4.39 -16.37
CA LYS A 49 -8.49 -3.06 -16.39
C LYS A 49 -7.35 -2.97 -15.37
N LEU A 50 -7.56 -3.48 -14.16
CA LEU A 50 -6.52 -3.56 -13.14
C LEU A 50 -5.36 -4.45 -13.59
N PHE A 51 -5.63 -5.58 -14.23
CA PHE A 51 -4.61 -6.48 -14.75
C PHE A 51 -3.71 -5.81 -15.79
N PHE A 52 -4.31 -5.12 -16.77
CA PHE A 52 -3.54 -4.40 -17.79
C PHE A 52 -2.75 -3.24 -17.21
N LEU A 53 -3.33 -2.48 -16.27
CA LEU A 53 -2.65 -1.40 -15.56
C LEU A 53 -1.42 -1.91 -14.82
N LEU A 54 -1.55 -2.98 -14.05
CA LEU A 54 -0.44 -3.56 -13.27
C LEU A 54 0.67 -4.09 -14.17
N ASN A 55 0.32 -4.81 -15.27
CA ASN A 55 1.31 -5.32 -16.20
C ASN A 55 2.11 -4.20 -16.89
N ASP A 56 1.46 -3.09 -17.23
CA ASP A 56 2.14 -1.95 -17.86
C ASP A 56 3.05 -1.22 -16.86
N LEU A 57 2.55 -0.92 -15.66
CA LEU A 57 3.27 -0.10 -14.71
C LEU A 57 4.38 -0.84 -13.97
N VAL A 58 4.18 -2.11 -13.59
CA VAL A 58 5.21 -2.89 -12.90
C VAL A 58 6.45 -3.07 -13.78
N GLN A 59 6.28 -3.18 -15.10
CA GLN A 59 7.40 -3.25 -16.04
C GLN A 59 8.15 -1.91 -16.20
N LYS A 60 7.46 -0.78 -16.03
CA LYS A 60 8.02 0.58 -16.19
C LYS A 60 8.58 1.16 -14.90
N SER A 61 8.09 0.68 -13.75
CA SER A 61 8.50 1.17 -12.44
C SER A 61 9.69 0.38 -11.90
N ASN A 62 10.58 1.06 -11.17
CA ASN A 62 11.60 0.41 -10.35
C ASN A 62 11.03 -0.07 -9.00
N SER A 63 9.72 -0.19 -8.89
CA SER A 63 9.03 -0.60 -7.67
C SER A 63 9.40 -2.04 -7.32
N THR A 64 9.84 -2.26 -6.09
CA THR A 64 10.23 -3.56 -5.58
C THR A 64 9.16 -4.07 -4.61
N GLY A 65 8.65 -5.28 -4.87
CA GLY A 65 7.94 -6.02 -3.82
C GLY A 65 6.42 -5.88 -3.76
N CYS A 66 5.76 -5.41 -4.81
CA CYS A 66 4.30 -5.36 -4.83
C CYS A 66 3.68 -6.71 -5.16
N GLU A 67 2.84 -7.21 -4.26
CA GLU A 67 2.08 -8.44 -4.45
C GLU A 67 0.69 -8.12 -5.07
N TYR A 68 0.18 -9.01 -5.92
CA TYR A 68 -1.18 -8.85 -6.50
C TYR A 68 -2.27 -8.82 -5.42
N SER A 69 -2.04 -9.48 -4.29
CA SER A 69 -2.94 -9.46 -3.14
C SER A 69 -3.10 -8.05 -2.58
N ASP A 70 -2.01 -7.28 -2.50
CA ASP A 70 -2.02 -5.93 -1.95
C ASP A 70 -2.78 -4.97 -2.87
N TYR A 71 -2.47 -5.01 -4.16
CA TYR A 71 -3.17 -4.19 -5.16
C TYR A 71 -4.66 -4.52 -5.27
N LEU A 72 -5.03 -5.81 -5.24
CA LEU A 72 -6.43 -6.21 -5.29
C LEU A 72 -7.19 -5.79 -4.04
N ASN A 73 -6.58 -5.90 -2.87
CA ASN A 73 -7.17 -5.46 -1.62
C ASN A 73 -7.38 -3.95 -1.61
N LEU A 74 -6.35 -3.18 -1.99
CA LEU A 74 -6.42 -1.73 -2.07
C LEU A 74 -7.50 -1.28 -3.07
N TYR A 75 -7.49 -1.84 -4.28
CA TYR A 75 -8.51 -1.58 -5.29
C TYR A 75 -9.92 -1.83 -4.74
N LYS A 76 -10.18 -2.99 -4.11
CA LYS A 76 -11.49 -3.33 -3.55
C LYS A 76 -11.90 -2.39 -2.43
N LEU A 77 -10.97 -2.01 -1.54
CA LEU A 77 -11.26 -1.09 -0.45
C LEU A 77 -11.74 0.28 -0.99
N ILE A 78 -11.07 0.82 -2.01
CA ILE A 78 -11.48 2.08 -2.62
C ILE A 78 -12.81 1.92 -3.37
N ARG A 79 -13.02 0.78 -4.08
CA ARG A 79 -14.26 0.53 -4.82
C ARG A 79 -15.49 0.41 -3.91
N THR A 80 -15.33 -0.03 -2.68
CA THR A 80 -16.44 -0.27 -1.75
C THR A 80 -16.59 0.79 -0.65
N GLY A 81 -15.58 1.63 -0.45
CA GLY A 81 -15.52 2.51 0.73
C GLY A 81 -16.19 3.87 0.57
N ASN A 82 -16.55 4.29 -0.64
CA ASN A 82 -17.15 5.61 -0.92
C ASN A 82 -16.38 6.79 -0.32
N TYR A 83 -15.04 6.72 -0.35
CA TYR A 83 -14.15 7.76 0.18
C TYR A 83 -14.11 8.97 -0.75
N ARG A 84 -13.97 10.18 -0.17
CA ARG A 84 -13.93 11.47 -0.91
C ARG A 84 -12.52 12.02 -1.03
N GLN A 85 -11.80 12.07 0.09
CA GLN A 85 -10.43 12.59 0.15
C GLN A 85 -9.49 11.45 0.60
N ILE A 86 -8.68 11.00 -0.33
CA ILE A 86 -7.78 9.89 -0.12
C ILE A 86 -6.36 10.41 -0.01
N LEU A 87 -5.65 10.04 1.05
CA LEU A 87 -4.22 10.28 1.19
C LEU A 87 -3.46 8.98 0.96
N GLU A 88 -2.44 9.02 0.14
CA GLU A 88 -1.44 7.98 0.02
C GLU A 88 -0.10 8.52 0.49
N CYS A 89 0.52 7.83 1.42
CA CYS A 89 1.87 8.08 1.92
C CYS A 89 2.82 7.09 1.26
N GLY A 90 3.62 7.56 0.31
CA GLY A 90 4.49 6.74 -0.56
C GLY A 90 3.88 6.51 -1.93
N SER A 91 4.31 7.31 -2.93
CA SER A 91 3.79 7.19 -4.29
C SER A 91 4.35 5.96 -5.02
N GLY A 92 3.55 5.40 -5.92
CA GLY A 92 3.98 4.24 -6.70
C GLY A 92 2.92 3.67 -7.62
N VAL A 93 3.02 2.37 -7.91
CA VAL A 93 2.00 1.64 -8.67
C VAL A 93 0.65 1.66 -7.95
N SER A 94 0.66 1.69 -6.62
CA SER A 94 -0.54 1.83 -5.78
C SER A 94 -1.34 3.09 -6.07
N SER A 95 -0.67 4.23 -6.37
CA SER A 95 -1.34 5.47 -6.77
C SER A 95 -2.23 5.27 -8.00
N ALA A 96 -1.73 4.52 -8.99
CA ALA A 96 -2.51 4.24 -10.20
C ALA A 96 -3.65 3.25 -9.94
N VAL A 97 -3.47 2.30 -9.02
CA VAL A 97 -4.53 1.38 -8.57
C VAL A 97 -5.67 2.15 -7.89
N ILE A 98 -5.33 3.08 -6.99
CA ILE A 98 -6.30 3.96 -6.33
C ILE A 98 -7.02 4.84 -7.35
N ALA A 99 -6.27 5.51 -8.25
CA ALA A 99 -6.83 6.37 -9.27
C ALA A 99 -7.76 5.62 -10.25
N LEU A 100 -7.42 4.37 -10.62
CA LEU A 100 -8.30 3.51 -11.42
C LEU A 100 -9.61 3.21 -10.67
N ALA A 101 -9.53 2.86 -9.40
CA ALA A 101 -10.71 2.59 -8.59
C ALA A 101 -11.60 3.83 -8.43
N ILE A 102 -11.02 5.01 -8.23
CA ILE A 102 -11.72 6.31 -8.20
C ILE A 102 -12.43 6.55 -9.53
N LYS A 103 -11.74 6.41 -10.66
CA LYS A 103 -12.32 6.58 -12.00
C LYS A 103 -13.54 5.69 -12.22
N GLU A 104 -13.44 4.43 -11.80
CA GLU A 104 -14.56 3.50 -11.95
C GLU A 104 -15.73 3.84 -11.04
N ASN A 105 -15.48 4.30 -9.81
CA ASN A 105 -16.52 4.79 -8.91
C ASN A 105 -17.27 5.99 -9.51
N ILE A 106 -16.54 6.96 -10.05
CA ILE A 106 -17.14 8.14 -10.70
C ILE A 106 -17.99 7.73 -11.91
N ASN A 107 -17.48 6.82 -12.76
CA ASN A 107 -18.20 6.32 -13.92
C ASN A 107 -19.49 5.56 -13.55
N GLU A 108 -19.54 4.96 -12.37
CA GLU A 108 -20.71 4.26 -11.83
C GLU A 108 -21.62 5.17 -10.98
N GLY A 109 -21.31 6.48 -10.87
CA GLY A 109 -22.13 7.45 -10.14
C GLY A 109 -21.98 7.35 -8.61
N LEU A 110 -20.93 6.70 -8.10
CA LEU A 110 -20.71 6.50 -6.65
C LEU A 110 -20.08 7.71 -5.94
N GLY A 111 -20.04 8.87 -6.60
CA GLY A 111 -19.51 10.11 -6.03
C GLY A 111 -18.16 10.52 -6.62
N LYS A 112 -17.68 11.70 -6.18
CA LYS A 112 -16.38 12.23 -6.60
C LYS A 112 -15.35 11.97 -5.51
N SER A 113 -14.25 11.36 -5.87
CA SER A 113 -13.11 11.11 -5.00
C SER A 113 -11.85 11.73 -5.60
N HIS A 114 -10.90 12.09 -4.76
CA HIS A 114 -9.59 12.58 -5.20
C HIS A 114 -8.47 11.97 -4.34
N LEU A 115 -7.36 11.65 -4.99
CA LEU A 115 -6.16 11.13 -4.35
C LEU A 115 -5.11 12.24 -4.20
N THR A 116 -4.60 12.44 -2.99
CA THR A 116 -3.33 13.12 -2.73
C THR A 116 -2.27 12.06 -2.50
N SER A 117 -1.28 11.95 -3.38
CA SER A 117 -0.20 10.95 -3.28
C SER A 117 1.11 11.64 -2.95
N MET A 118 1.69 11.30 -1.79
CA MET A 118 2.90 11.90 -1.23
C MET A 118 4.13 11.10 -1.59
N GLU A 119 5.24 11.78 -1.85
CA GLU A 119 6.55 11.17 -2.10
C GLU A 119 7.65 11.98 -1.42
N GLU A 120 8.63 11.32 -0.78
CA GLU A 120 9.75 11.99 -0.11
C GLU A 120 10.97 12.17 -1.03
N SER A 121 11.10 11.31 -2.02
CA SER A 121 12.22 11.31 -2.96
C SER A 121 11.86 12.03 -4.26
N GLU A 122 12.56 13.11 -4.57
CA GLU A 122 12.37 13.81 -5.85
C GLU A 122 12.61 12.90 -7.07
N PHE A 123 13.50 11.92 -6.93
CA PHE A 123 13.77 10.93 -7.97
C PHE A 123 12.54 10.06 -8.25
N TYR A 124 11.94 9.46 -7.21
CA TYR A 124 10.75 8.61 -7.36
C TYR A 124 9.51 9.43 -7.74
N PHE A 125 9.40 10.66 -7.23
CA PHE A 125 8.36 11.61 -7.62
C PHE A 125 8.37 11.87 -9.14
N LYS A 126 9.52 12.24 -9.71
CA LYS A 126 9.66 12.44 -11.16
C LYS A 126 9.42 11.17 -11.95
N GLN A 127 9.85 10.03 -11.43
CA GLN A 127 9.63 8.74 -12.06
C GLN A 127 8.14 8.41 -12.18
N ILE A 128 7.39 8.47 -11.06
CA ILE A 128 5.96 8.16 -11.09
C ILE A 128 5.19 9.13 -11.99
N GLU A 129 5.48 10.43 -11.94
CA GLU A 129 4.84 11.40 -12.82
C GLU A 129 5.07 11.10 -14.31
N SER A 130 6.26 10.60 -14.67
CA SER A 130 6.63 10.30 -16.05
C SER A 130 5.91 9.07 -16.63
N ILE A 131 5.70 8.04 -15.80
CA ILE A 131 5.09 6.77 -16.21
C ILE A 131 3.59 6.69 -15.92
N PHE A 132 3.05 7.64 -15.16
CA PHE A 132 1.65 7.61 -14.72
C PHE A 132 0.68 7.71 -15.90
N PRO A 133 -0.36 6.86 -15.96
CA PRO A 133 -1.31 6.84 -17.08
C PRO A 133 -2.03 8.17 -17.23
N LYS A 134 -1.94 8.78 -18.44
CA LYS A 134 -2.52 10.10 -18.73
C LYS A 134 -4.01 10.18 -18.39
N ASN A 135 -4.75 9.11 -18.65
CA ASN A 135 -6.19 9.01 -18.41
C ASN A 135 -6.60 8.81 -16.94
N LEU A 136 -5.60 8.78 -16.01
CA LEU A 136 -5.81 8.73 -14.57
C LEU A 136 -5.30 9.98 -13.85
N LYS A 137 -4.58 10.87 -14.55
CA LYS A 137 -3.96 12.07 -13.96
C LYS A 137 -4.96 13.02 -13.29
N GLU A 138 -6.17 13.12 -13.82
CA GLU A 138 -7.22 14.00 -13.28
C GLU A 138 -7.72 13.59 -11.88
N PHE A 139 -7.47 12.35 -11.47
CA PHE A 139 -7.92 11.78 -10.18
C PHE A 139 -6.87 11.86 -9.07
N VAL A 140 -5.67 12.37 -9.38
CA VAL A 140 -4.55 12.38 -8.44
C VAL A 140 -3.77 13.70 -8.46
N SER A 141 -3.39 14.18 -7.29
CA SER A 141 -2.40 15.22 -7.08
C SER A 141 -1.16 14.60 -6.45
N PHE A 142 -0.03 14.65 -7.15
CA PHE A 142 1.26 14.22 -6.60
C PHE A 142 1.92 15.37 -5.85
N VAL A 143 2.45 15.08 -4.66
CA VAL A 143 3.12 16.07 -3.81
C VAL A 143 4.47 15.52 -3.36
N CYS A 144 5.54 16.21 -3.75
CA CYS A 144 6.87 15.93 -3.22
C CYS A 144 7.06 16.69 -1.92
N SER A 145 7.30 15.99 -0.82
CA SER A 145 7.46 16.60 0.51
C SER A 145 8.53 15.88 1.32
N ALA A 146 9.42 16.64 1.93
CA ALA A 146 10.52 16.09 2.69
C ALA A 146 10.03 15.25 3.88
N ARG A 147 10.77 14.16 4.15
CA ARG A 147 10.56 13.34 5.34
C ARG A 147 11.11 14.04 6.57
N GLN A 148 10.32 14.12 7.63
CA GLN A 148 10.69 14.64 8.95
C GLN A 148 10.63 13.55 10.02
N GLU A 149 11.30 13.78 11.14
CA GLU A 149 11.28 12.91 12.31
C GLU A 149 10.94 13.69 13.57
N LYS A 150 10.15 13.07 14.46
CA LYS A 150 9.78 13.64 15.76
C LYS A 150 9.49 12.53 16.77
N MET A 151 9.79 12.81 18.03
CA MET A 151 9.35 11.95 19.14
C MET A 151 7.86 12.15 19.43
N PHE A 152 7.14 11.04 19.58
CA PHE A 152 5.78 10.96 20.06
C PHE A 152 5.78 10.07 21.31
N GLY A 153 5.85 10.68 22.49
CA GLY A 153 6.20 9.95 23.70
C GLY A 153 7.56 9.28 23.54
N ASP A 154 7.63 7.97 23.78
CA ASP A 154 8.85 7.16 23.63
C ASP A 154 9.04 6.58 22.22
N HIS A 155 8.22 6.93 21.26
CA HIS A 155 8.26 6.42 19.90
C HIS A 155 8.79 7.47 18.91
N LEU A 156 9.85 7.13 18.17
CA LEU A 156 10.33 7.96 17.07
C LEU A 156 9.43 7.77 15.86
N GLY A 157 8.75 8.84 15.44
CA GLY A 157 7.89 8.87 14.26
C GLY A 157 8.54 9.57 13.07
N CYS A 158 8.22 9.12 11.85
CA CYS A 158 8.50 9.82 10.61
C CYS A 158 7.19 10.21 9.91
N PHE A 159 7.21 11.32 9.20
CA PHE A 159 6.05 11.90 8.53
C PHE A 159 6.49 12.86 7.43
N TYR A 160 5.57 13.26 6.54
CA TYR A 160 5.81 14.29 5.54
C TYR A 160 5.72 15.68 6.15
N GLU A 161 6.71 16.53 5.85
CA GLU A 161 6.79 17.91 6.36
C GLU A 161 5.55 18.73 6.01
N SER A 162 5.03 18.54 4.80
CA SER A 162 3.94 19.32 4.25
C SER A 162 2.95 18.41 3.56
N VAL A 163 1.81 18.16 4.18
CA VAL A 163 0.68 17.43 3.60
C VAL A 163 -0.44 18.44 3.31
N PRO A 164 -1.05 18.45 2.12
CA PRO A 164 -2.18 19.32 1.82
C PRO A 164 -3.30 19.21 2.86
N ASP A 165 -3.86 20.37 3.23
CA ASP A 165 -4.80 20.48 4.33
C ASP A 165 -6.22 20.09 3.92
N HIS A 166 -6.48 18.78 3.81
CA HIS A 166 -7.79 18.20 3.54
C HIS A 166 -8.31 17.37 4.72
N GLU A 167 -9.60 17.10 4.72
CA GLU A 167 -10.21 16.13 5.63
C GLU A 167 -10.18 14.74 4.96
N TYR A 168 -9.10 14.00 5.20
CA TYR A 168 -8.91 12.67 4.63
C TYR A 168 -9.77 11.64 5.35
N ASP A 169 -10.59 10.92 4.57
CA ASP A 169 -11.44 9.82 5.06
C ASP A 169 -10.86 8.44 4.75
N PHE A 170 -9.83 8.37 3.87
CA PHE A 170 -9.01 7.17 3.68
C PHE A 170 -7.52 7.54 3.60
N ILE A 171 -6.68 6.79 4.34
CA ILE A 171 -5.24 6.99 4.37
C ILE A 171 -4.54 5.66 4.09
N TYR A 172 -3.76 5.59 3.01
CA TYR A 172 -2.91 4.43 2.70
C TYR A 172 -1.46 4.75 3.06
N ILE A 173 -0.83 3.90 3.88
CA ILE A 173 0.50 4.15 4.42
C ILE A 173 1.47 3.10 3.90
N ASP A 174 2.30 3.50 2.94
CA ASP A 174 3.44 2.76 2.41
C ASP A 174 4.73 3.60 2.37
N GLY A 175 4.67 4.83 2.81
CA GLY A 175 5.73 5.83 3.00
C GLY A 175 5.46 6.72 4.21
N PRO A 176 6.36 7.66 4.52
CA PRO A 176 7.75 7.71 4.08
C PRO A 176 8.57 6.52 4.59
N THR A 177 9.81 6.36 4.13
CA THR A 177 10.68 5.26 4.58
C THR A 177 10.81 5.24 6.10
N ASP A 178 10.72 4.06 6.68
CA ASP A 178 10.79 3.88 8.15
C ASP A 178 12.21 4.00 8.73
N ARG A 179 13.21 4.27 7.88
CA ARG A 179 14.60 4.52 8.25
C ARG A 179 15.18 5.64 7.39
N LYS A 180 15.94 6.54 8.01
CA LYS A 180 16.63 7.64 7.32
C LYS A 180 17.60 7.14 6.25
N GLU A 181 18.26 6.01 6.52
CA GLU A 181 19.13 5.31 5.60
C GLU A 181 18.60 3.90 5.39
N TRP A 182 17.94 3.66 4.29
CA TRP A 182 17.29 2.40 3.96
C TRP A 182 18.19 1.17 4.13
N ASN A 183 19.45 1.28 3.70
CA ASN A 183 20.43 0.18 3.75
C ASN A 183 21.16 0.05 5.08
N ASN A 184 21.01 1.02 6.00
CA ASN A 184 21.70 1.02 7.28
C ASN A 184 20.79 0.49 8.39
N LYS A 185 20.98 -0.78 8.75
CA LYS A 185 20.20 -1.42 9.83
C LYS A 185 20.45 -0.83 11.22
N ASN A 186 21.52 -0.04 11.38
CA ASN A 186 21.86 0.62 12.65
C ASN A 186 21.11 1.94 12.84
N THR A 187 20.51 2.51 11.80
CA THR A 187 19.62 3.67 11.96
C THR A 187 18.34 3.28 12.70
N PRO A 188 17.89 4.12 13.65
CA PRO A 188 16.63 3.88 14.35
C PRO A 188 15.48 3.68 13.38
N LYS A 189 14.61 2.75 13.71
CA LYS A 189 13.38 2.53 12.93
C LYS A 189 12.28 3.43 13.47
N CYS A 190 11.69 4.24 12.57
CA CYS A 190 10.57 5.12 12.87
C CYS A 190 9.23 4.42 12.60
N PHE A 191 8.17 4.82 13.26
CA PHE A 191 6.83 4.52 12.80
C PHE A 191 6.30 5.64 11.90
N ASN A 192 5.41 5.35 10.96
CA ASN A 192 4.79 6.37 10.12
C ASN A 192 3.71 7.09 10.90
N ALA A 193 3.97 8.37 11.20
CA ALA A 193 3.13 9.18 12.08
C ALA A 193 2.07 10.01 11.33
N ASP A 194 2.02 9.93 10.00
CA ASP A 194 1.13 10.76 9.17
C ASP A 194 -0.32 10.69 9.61
N VAL A 195 -0.83 9.52 9.99
CA VAL A 195 -2.20 9.39 10.55
C VAL A 195 -2.44 10.31 11.74
N LEU A 196 -1.45 10.45 12.63
CA LEU A 196 -1.57 11.34 13.79
C LEU A 196 -1.48 12.81 13.40
N MET A 197 -0.77 13.13 12.32
CA MET A 197 -0.54 14.49 11.85
C MET A 197 -1.72 15.04 11.06
N VAL A 198 -2.37 14.20 10.21
CA VAL A 198 -3.38 14.67 9.25
C VAL A 198 -4.82 14.44 9.70
N ARG A 199 -5.05 13.65 10.77
CA ARG A 199 -6.40 13.36 11.27
C ARG A 199 -7.12 14.62 11.75
N LYS A 200 -8.23 14.96 11.11
CA LYS A 200 -9.11 16.05 11.52
C LYS A 200 -10.41 15.56 12.13
N SER A 201 -10.92 14.42 11.63
CA SER A 201 -12.14 13.79 12.11
C SER A 201 -11.87 12.42 12.74
N LYS A 202 -12.87 11.89 13.43
CA LYS A 202 -12.84 10.50 13.93
C LYS A 202 -13.34 9.50 12.88
N ASN A 203 -13.80 9.96 11.72
CA ASN A 203 -14.37 9.12 10.67
C ASN A 203 -13.36 8.91 9.54
N PHE A 204 -12.30 8.16 9.78
CA PHE A 204 -11.36 7.78 8.74
C PHE A 204 -11.04 6.29 8.80
N VAL A 205 -10.56 5.76 7.69
CA VAL A 205 -9.96 4.43 7.60
C VAL A 205 -8.50 4.60 7.16
N ALA A 206 -7.55 4.07 7.92
CA ALA A 206 -6.18 3.96 7.45
C ALA A 206 -5.81 2.49 7.22
N VAL A 207 -5.01 2.26 6.17
CA VAL A 207 -4.48 0.95 5.81
C VAL A 207 -2.95 1.05 5.69
N LEU A 208 -2.26 0.14 6.35
CA LEU A 208 -0.80 0.10 6.38
C LEU A 208 -0.31 -1.14 5.63
N ASP A 209 0.55 -0.94 4.63
CA ASP A 209 1.20 -2.06 3.95
C ASP A 209 2.40 -2.55 4.78
N GLN A 210 2.34 -3.81 5.23
CA GLN A 210 3.43 -4.54 5.92
C GLN A 210 4.06 -3.81 7.13
N ARG A 211 3.51 -2.67 7.57
CA ARG A 211 4.11 -1.78 8.59
C ARG A 211 3.63 -2.11 10.00
N ILE A 212 3.90 -3.34 10.45
CA ILE A 212 3.45 -3.82 11.76
C ILE A 212 4.03 -2.98 12.92
N TRP A 213 5.23 -2.43 12.75
CA TRP A 213 5.85 -1.54 13.75
C TRP A 213 5.03 -0.25 13.90
N THR A 214 4.63 0.35 12.78
CA THR A 214 3.74 1.51 12.76
C THR A 214 2.41 1.20 13.44
N LEU A 215 1.80 0.05 13.12
CA LEU A 215 0.54 -0.36 13.75
C LEU A 215 0.66 -0.47 15.28
N ARG A 216 1.77 -1.03 15.79
CA ARG A 216 2.02 -1.16 17.22
C ARG A 216 2.21 0.19 17.91
N ALA A 217 2.99 1.09 17.30
CA ALA A 217 3.22 2.42 17.84
C ALA A 217 1.92 3.25 17.87
N LEU A 218 1.14 3.23 16.78
CA LEU A 218 -0.16 3.92 16.72
C LEU A 218 -1.15 3.37 17.74
N ARG A 219 -1.16 2.06 17.99
CA ARG A 219 -2.01 1.44 19.02
C ARG A 219 -1.65 1.90 20.43
N ALA A 220 -0.37 2.16 20.69
CA ALA A 220 0.08 2.69 21.99
C ALA A 220 -0.24 4.19 22.15
N LEU A 221 -0.12 4.97 21.06
CA LEU A 221 -0.26 6.43 21.07
C LEU A 221 -1.71 6.92 20.89
N ALA A 222 -2.56 6.10 20.30
CA ALA A 222 -3.96 6.45 20.03
C ALA A 222 -4.87 5.24 20.32
N PRO A 223 -4.98 4.83 21.60
CA PRO A 223 -5.73 3.64 22.01
C PRO A 223 -7.24 3.76 21.73
N GLU A 224 -7.73 4.97 21.46
CA GLU A 224 -9.12 5.24 21.07
C GLU A 224 -9.49 4.68 19.69
N PHE A 225 -8.51 4.37 18.84
CA PHE A 225 -8.75 3.79 17.52
C PHE A 225 -8.99 2.28 17.58
N GLN A 226 -9.71 1.79 16.59
CA GLN A 226 -9.86 0.35 16.37
C GLN A 226 -8.73 -0.14 15.47
N PHE A 227 -8.07 -1.21 15.88
CA PHE A 227 -6.93 -1.79 15.16
C PHE A 227 -7.20 -3.24 14.77
N ASP A 228 -6.98 -3.55 13.51
CA ASP A 228 -7.07 -4.89 12.95
C ASP A 228 -5.80 -5.22 12.16
N TYR A 229 -5.41 -6.49 12.10
CA TYR A 229 -4.24 -6.93 11.35
C TYR A 229 -4.52 -8.24 10.63
N HIS A 230 -4.28 -8.25 9.32
CA HIS A 230 -4.46 -9.40 8.46
C HIS A 230 -3.12 -10.07 8.14
N PRO A 231 -2.73 -11.15 8.84
CA PRO A 231 -1.39 -11.71 8.73
C PRO A 231 -1.09 -12.32 7.36
N VAL A 232 -2.08 -12.84 6.66
CA VAL A 232 -1.92 -13.40 5.30
C VAL A 232 -1.79 -12.29 4.27
N GLY A 233 -2.59 -11.24 4.37
CA GLY A 233 -2.51 -10.07 3.48
C GLY A 233 -1.47 -9.04 3.91
N LYS A 234 -0.74 -9.26 5.00
CA LYS A 234 0.30 -8.37 5.54
C LYS A 234 -0.15 -6.91 5.76
N PHE A 235 -1.42 -6.62 5.88
CA PHE A 235 -1.88 -5.26 6.06
C PHE A 235 -2.51 -5.02 7.43
N GLY A 236 -2.29 -3.82 7.96
CA GLY A 236 -2.97 -3.29 9.13
C GLY A 236 -4.12 -2.38 8.71
N LYS A 237 -5.21 -2.40 9.46
CA LYS A 237 -6.35 -1.49 9.29
C LYS A 237 -6.61 -0.75 10.58
N ILE A 238 -6.82 0.55 10.48
CA ILE A 238 -7.16 1.44 11.59
C ILE A 238 -8.48 2.14 11.23
N LYS A 239 -9.35 2.26 12.22
CA LYS A 239 -10.54 3.09 12.12
C LYS A 239 -10.53 4.07 13.28
N GLY A 240 -10.70 5.33 12.97
CA GLY A 240 -10.90 6.39 13.93
C GLY A 240 -12.38 6.65 14.17
#